data_fab9f77189a42d533c6299672c634524
#
_entry.id   fab9f77189a42d533c6299672c634524
#
_cell.length_a   1.000
_cell.length_b   1.000
_cell.length_c   1.000
_cell.angle_alpha   90.00
_cell.angle_beta   90.00
_cell.angle_gamma   90.00
#
_symmetry.space_group_name_H-M   'P 1'
#
loop_
_entity.id
_entity.type
_entity.pdbx_description
1 polymer ?
#
loop_
_entity_poly.entity_id
_entity_poly.type
_entity_poly.pdbx_seq_one_letter_code
_entity_poly.pdbx_strand_id
1 'polypeptide(L)'
;MRRMTGQLLLILYSFLFLLLSPADLNFVVGFLVSLICIGMQMFLKDDWERYVLLICILAGSWYCVGICEFLPVLFYGFWTKENRGIMILAVAGGIFTGASGNANLSHGQLYFFIFGILLSLVLKLKEEAYEELEQEYRKTRDDSKERNLLLHEKNRSLIEKQDYEIYTATLQERNRIAREI
;
A
#
# COMPACT_ATOMS: atom_id res chain seq x y z
N MET A 1 -2.16 -2.62 -8.11
CA MET A 1 -2.41 -1.47 -9.00
C MET A 1 -2.11 -0.12 -8.32
N ARG A 2 -2.61 0.19 -7.11
CA ARG A 2 -2.45 1.51 -6.44
C ARG A 2 -0.99 1.90 -6.19
N ARG A 3 -0.13 0.97 -5.76
CA ARG A 3 1.30 1.22 -5.56
C ARG A 3 2.00 1.71 -6.84
N MET A 4 1.67 1.10 -7.97
CA MET A 4 2.21 1.53 -9.27
C MET A 4 1.72 2.92 -9.68
N THR A 5 0.46 3.28 -9.37
CA THR A 5 -0.05 4.62 -9.68
C THR A 5 0.64 5.70 -8.87
N GLY A 6 0.95 5.45 -7.58
CA GLY A 6 1.72 6.36 -6.74
C GLY A 6 3.14 6.58 -7.24
N GLN A 7 3.84 5.49 -7.62
CA GLN A 7 5.18 5.58 -8.21
C GLN A 7 5.17 6.34 -9.53
N LEU A 8 4.19 6.09 -10.41
CA LEU A 8 4.07 6.76 -11.69
C LEU A 8 3.81 8.27 -11.53
N LEU A 9 2.97 8.65 -10.55
CA LEU A 9 2.70 10.04 -10.22
C LEU A 9 3.97 10.75 -9.73
N LEU A 10 4.78 10.09 -8.89
CA LEU A 10 6.04 10.63 -8.39
C LEU A 10 7.11 10.72 -9.49
N ILE A 11 7.16 9.76 -10.41
CA ILE A 11 8.02 9.85 -11.61
C ILE A 11 7.62 11.06 -12.43
N LEU A 12 6.33 11.25 -12.70
CA LEU A 12 5.83 12.42 -13.42
C LEU A 12 6.20 13.72 -12.69
N TYR A 13 6.09 13.74 -11.35
CA TYR A 13 6.53 14.86 -10.54
C TYR A 13 8.02 15.13 -10.69
N SER A 14 8.87 14.10 -10.69
CA SER A 14 10.32 14.26 -10.86
C SER A 14 10.67 14.87 -12.23
N PHE A 15 9.87 14.65 -13.28
CA PHE A 15 10.06 15.33 -14.57
C PHE A 15 9.82 16.85 -14.50
N LEU A 16 9.10 17.35 -13.51
CA LEU A 16 8.98 18.80 -13.31
C LEU A 16 10.30 19.48 -12.91
N PHE A 17 11.28 18.71 -12.43
CA PHE A 17 12.64 19.24 -12.24
C PHE A 17 13.25 19.80 -13.54
N LEU A 18 12.87 19.27 -14.71
CA LEU A 18 13.28 19.80 -16.00
C LEU A 18 12.87 21.26 -16.24
N LEU A 19 11.85 21.75 -15.50
CA LEU A 19 11.47 23.17 -15.55
C LEU A 19 12.44 24.07 -14.77
N LEU A 20 13.17 23.50 -13.82
CA LEU A 20 14.12 24.22 -12.95
C LEU A 20 15.56 24.05 -13.40
N SER A 21 15.88 22.97 -14.11
CA SER A 21 17.22 22.66 -14.62
C SER A 21 17.11 22.08 -16.03
N PRO A 22 18.07 22.40 -16.94
CA PRO A 22 18.11 21.76 -18.25
C PRO A 22 18.38 20.27 -18.11
N ALA A 23 17.88 19.49 -19.09
CA ALA A 23 18.10 18.05 -19.13
C ALA A 23 19.58 17.74 -19.42
N ASP A 24 20.32 17.52 -18.36
CA ASP A 24 21.72 17.10 -18.42
C ASP A 24 21.85 15.58 -18.44
N LEU A 25 23.05 15.10 -18.83
CA LEU A 25 23.37 13.67 -18.79
C LEU A 25 23.13 13.07 -17.40
N ASN A 26 23.37 13.84 -16.33
CA ASN A 26 23.10 13.44 -14.95
C ASN A 26 21.62 13.13 -14.68
N PHE A 27 20.70 13.91 -15.26
CA PHE A 27 19.25 13.66 -15.16
C PHE A 27 18.88 12.34 -15.83
N VAL A 28 19.40 12.07 -17.03
CA VAL A 28 19.14 10.82 -17.75
C VAL A 28 19.67 9.62 -16.97
N VAL A 29 20.87 9.72 -16.41
CA VAL A 29 21.47 8.67 -15.58
C VAL A 29 20.61 8.44 -14.33
N GLY A 30 20.19 9.50 -13.63
CA GLY A 30 19.32 9.42 -12.45
C GLY A 30 17.99 8.75 -12.77
N PHE A 31 17.38 9.08 -13.90
CA PHE A 31 16.14 8.45 -14.36
C PHE A 31 16.32 6.96 -14.62
N LEU A 32 17.35 6.55 -15.35
CA LEU A 32 17.64 5.15 -15.63
C LEU A 32 17.91 4.36 -14.36
N VAL A 33 18.72 4.91 -13.45
CA VAL A 33 18.98 4.30 -12.14
C VAL A 33 17.70 4.13 -11.34
N SER A 34 16.82 5.13 -11.32
CA SER A 34 15.54 5.06 -10.61
C SER A 34 14.62 3.97 -11.17
N LEU A 35 14.55 3.82 -12.49
CA LEU A 35 13.78 2.75 -13.13
C LEU A 35 14.33 1.36 -12.78
N ILE A 36 15.63 1.19 -12.79
CA ILE A 36 16.26 -0.09 -12.40
C ILE A 36 15.96 -0.38 -10.93
N CYS A 37 16.08 0.61 -10.03
CA CYS A 37 15.79 0.44 -8.62
C CYS A 37 14.31 0.09 -8.36
N ILE A 38 13.37 0.73 -9.06
CA ILE A 38 11.93 0.39 -8.99
C ILE A 38 11.69 -1.05 -9.44
N GLY A 39 12.34 -1.47 -10.53
CA GLY A 39 12.29 -2.85 -11.00
C GLY A 39 12.85 -3.84 -9.97
N MET A 40 14.01 -3.54 -9.41
CA MET A 40 14.63 -4.38 -8.38
C MET A 40 13.78 -4.52 -7.12
N GLN A 41 13.10 -3.46 -6.67
CA GLN A 41 12.21 -3.51 -5.51
C GLN A 41 11.07 -4.54 -5.63
N MET A 42 10.67 -4.90 -6.85
CA MET A 42 9.66 -5.94 -7.07
C MET A 42 10.19 -7.35 -6.86
N PHE A 43 11.50 -7.55 -7.05
CA PHE A 43 12.15 -8.86 -6.92
C PHE A 43 12.73 -9.10 -5.54
N LEU A 44 13.12 -8.03 -4.82
CA LEU A 44 13.69 -8.11 -3.48
C LEU A 44 12.60 -8.48 -2.46
N LYS A 45 12.72 -9.68 -1.88
CA LYS A 45 11.80 -10.17 -0.86
C LYS A 45 12.29 -9.88 0.55
N ASP A 46 13.61 -9.95 0.76
CA ASP A 46 14.22 -9.79 2.07
C ASP A 46 14.45 -8.32 2.40
N ASP A 47 14.14 -7.95 3.64
CA ASP A 47 14.29 -6.57 4.11
C ASP A 47 15.76 -6.13 4.12
N TRP A 48 16.69 -7.06 4.38
CA TRP A 48 18.12 -6.78 4.33
C TRP A 48 18.59 -6.30 2.94
N GLU A 49 18.15 -6.97 1.88
CA GLU A 49 18.50 -6.60 0.50
C GLU A 49 17.99 -5.19 0.16
N ARG A 50 16.80 -4.86 0.65
CA ARG A 50 16.21 -3.53 0.49
C ARG A 50 17.04 -2.45 1.19
N TYR A 51 17.55 -2.71 2.39
CA TYR A 51 18.43 -1.77 3.10
C TYR A 51 19.76 -1.54 2.39
N VAL A 52 20.38 -2.61 1.89
CA VAL A 52 21.62 -2.51 1.12
C VAL A 52 21.40 -1.64 -0.12
N LEU A 53 20.31 -1.88 -0.85
CA LEU A 53 19.96 -1.09 -2.03
C LEU A 53 19.74 0.40 -1.66
N LEU A 54 19.03 0.67 -0.57
CA LEU A 54 18.80 2.04 -0.09
C LEU A 54 20.11 2.76 0.28
N ILE A 55 21.03 2.08 0.96
CA ILE A 55 22.34 2.63 1.31
C ILE A 55 23.15 2.91 0.03
N CYS A 56 23.13 2.00 -0.95
CA CYS A 56 23.80 2.21 -2.25
C CYS A 56 23.22 3.43 -2.99
N ILE A 57 21.90 3.62 -2.96
CA ILE A 57 21.24 4.78 -3.57
C ILE A 57 21.67 6.08 -2.87
N LEU A 58 21.66 6.11 -1.54
CA LEU A 58 22.11 7.27 -0.76
C LEU A 58 23.57 7.59 -1.00
N ALA A 59 24.44 6.59 -1.07
CA ALA A 59 25.85 6.78 -1.42
C ALA A 59 26.02 7.28 -2.87
N GLY A 60 25.22 6.74 -3.81
CA GLY A 60 25.23 7.19 -5.20
C GLY A 60 24.72 8.63 -5.36
N SER A 61 23.75 9.04 -4.57
CA SER A 61 23.21 10.41 -4.59
C SER A 61 24.23 11.47 -4.17
N TRP A 62 25.24 11.08 -3.40
CA TRP A 62 26.36 11.98 -3.05
C TRP A 62 27.23 12.35 -4.25
N TYR A 63 27.38 11.43 -5.21
CA TYR A 63 28.22 11.62 -6.39
C TYR A 63 27.46 12.11 -7.62
N CYS A 64 26.19 11.71 -7.75
CA CYS A 64 25.36 11.99 -8.92
C CYS A 64 24.10 12.78 -8.53
N VAL A 65 24.06 14.06 -8.91
CA VAL A 65 22.93 14.98 -8.66
C VAL A 65 21.61 14.42 -9.20
N GLY A 66 21.63 13.80 -10.37
CA GLY A 66 20.44 13.25 -10.99
C GLY A 66 19.73 12.19 -10.15
N ILE A 67 20.45 11.45 -9.29
CA ILE A 67 19.83 10.48 -8.37
C ILE A 67 19.04 11.21 -7.28
N CYS A 68 19.49 12.38 -6.81
CA CYS A 68 18.76 13.17 -5.81
C CYS A 68 17.37 13.58 -6.30
N GLU A 69 17.22 13.88 -7.58
CA GLU A 69 15.96 14.33 -8.16
C GLU A 69 14.88 13.24 -8.14
N PHE A 70 15.29 11.97 -8.17
CA PHE A 70 14.39 10.80 -8.13
C PHE A 70 14.31 10.14 -6.75
N LEU A 71 15.00 10.63 -5.72
CA LEU A 71 14.91 10.10 -4.36
C LEU A 71 13.47 10.02 -3.82
N PRO A 72 12.55 10.98 -4.05
CA PRO A 72 11.18 10.88 -3.58
C PRO A 72 10.44 9.63 -4.09
N VAL A 73 10.69 9.24 -5.35
CA VAL A 73 10.12 8.03 -5.95
C VAL A 73 10.66 6.78 -5.27
N LEU A 74 11.98 6.78 -5.02
CA LEU A 74 12.67 5.66 -4.39
C LEU A 74 12.22 5.48 -2.95
N PHE A 75 12.13 6.56 -2.17
CA PHE A 75 11.62 6.52 -0.79
C PHE A 75 10.20 5.96 -0.72
N TYR A 76 9.32 6.35 -1.62
CA TYR A 76 7.96 5.79 -1.66
C TYR A 76 7.97 4.27 -1.82
N GLY A 77 8.87 3.72 -2.65
CA GLY A 77 8.96 2.29 -2.89
C GLY A 77 9.53 1.50 -1.71
N PHE A 78 10.47 2.08 -0.94
CA PHE A 78 11.10 1.45 0.22
C PHE A 78 10.30 1.59 1.51
N TRP A 79 9.34 2.50 1.57
CA TRP A 79 8.54 2.74 2.76
C TRP A 79 7.70 1.53 3.14
N THR A 80 7.95 0.96 4.33
CA THR A 80 7.14 -0.10 4.94
C THR A 80 6.79 0.29 6.38
N LYS A 81 5.68 -0.26 6.91
CA LYS A 81 5.23 0.04 8.29
C LYS A 81 6.28 -0.33 9.34
N GLU A 82 7.02 -1.41 9.10
CA GLU A 82 8.02 -1.93 10.03
C GLU A 82 9.28 -1.06 10.09
N ASN A 83 9.59 -0.33 9.00
CA ASN A 83 10.86 0.36 8.81
C ASN A 83 10.76 1.89 8.88
N ARG A 84 9.68 2.43 9.47
CA ARG A 84 9.44 3.88 9.54
C ARG A 84 10.63 4.67 10.12
N GLY A 85 11.27 4.17 11.16
CA GLY A 85 12.41 4.83 11.79
C GLY A 85 13.63 4.96 10.87
N ILE A 86 13.96 3.87 10.16
CA ILE A 86 15.07 3.85 9.20
C ILE A 86 14.78 4.77 8.02
N MET A 87 13.53 4.81 7.57
CA MET A 87 13.12 5.69 6.47
C MET A 87 13.22 7.17 6.82
N ILE A 88 12.89 7.56 8.06
CA ILE A 88 13.07 8.93 8.54
C ILE A 88 14.57 9.32 8.50
N LEU A 89 15.45 8.43 8.93
CA LEU A 89 16.89 8.63 8.85
C LEU A 89 17.38 8.71 7.39
N ALA A 90 16.83 7.89 6.50
CA ALA A 90 17.15 7.91 5.08
C ALA A 90 16.71 9.21 4.41
N VAL A 91 15.52 9.72 4.75
CA VAL A 91 15.02 11.02 4.28
C VAL A 91 15.92 12.16 4.79
N ALA A 92 16.28 12.14 6.06
CA ALA A 92 17.23 13.13 6.63
C ALA A 92 18.58 13.07 5.91
N GLY A 93 19.12 11.86 5.64
CA GLY A 93 20.32 11.65 4.84
C GLY A 93 20.19 12.19 3.43
N GLY A 94 19.06 11.97 2.76
CA GLY A 94 18.77 12.51 1.42
C GLY A 94 18.73 14.04 1.38
N ILE A 95 18.12 14.68 2.39
CA ILE A 95 18.11 16.14 2.53
C ILE A 95 19.56 16.65 2.77
N PHE A 96 20.31 15.96 3.62
CA PHE A 96 21.68 16.32 3.91
C PHE A 96 22.58 16.19 2.66
N THR A 97 22.45 15.13 1.87
CA THR A 97 23.21 14.97 0.61
C THR A 97 22.83 16.02 -0.42
N GLY A 98 21.55 16.39 -0.52
CA GLY A 98 21.08 17.45 -1.41
C GLY A 98 21.57 18.86 -0.99
N ALA A 99 21.71 19.11 0.32
CA ALA A 99 22.14 20.42 0.83
C ALA A 99 23.66 20.60 0.91
N SER A 100 24.43 19.53 1.20
CA SER A 100 25.87 19.58 1.48
C SER A 100 26.71 18.81 0.47
N GLY A 101 26.11 18.06 -0.44
CA GLY A 101 26.84 17.30 -1.46
C GLY A 101 27.43 18.15 -2.56
N ASN A 102 28.30 17.57 -3.42
CA ASN A 102 28.84 18.19 -4.63
C ASN A 102 27.72 18.66 -5.61
N ALA A 103 26.51 18.36 -5.30
CA ALA A 103 25.30 18.63 -6.08
C ALA A 103 24.95 20.13 -6.13
N ASN A 104 25.34 20.93 -5.16
CA ASN A 104 25.00 22.37 -5.04
C ASN A 104 23.63 22.72 -5.63
N LEU A 105 22.60 22.02 -5.15
CA LEU A 105 21.22 22.27 -5.57
C LEU A 105 20.88 23.75 -5.32
N SER A 106 20.32 24.42 -6.31
CA SER A 106 19.79 25.77 -6.11
C SER A 106 18.69 25.74 -5.05
N HIS A 107 18.49 26.87 -4.36
CA HIS A 107 17.43 26.95 -3.33
C HIS A 107 16.06 26.50 -3.87
N GLY A 108 15.74 26.81 -5.13
CA GLY A 108 14.49 26.38 -5.78
C GLY A 108 14.40 24.87 -5.93
N GLN A 109 15.47 24.21 -6.35
CA GLN A 109 15.56 22.75 -6.48
C GLN A 109 15.43 22.05 -5.12
N LEU A 110 16.01 22.64 -4.07
CA LEU A 110 15.94 22.10 -2.72
C LEU A 110 14.51 22.15 -2.16
N TYR A 111 13.78 23.26 -2.36
CA TYR A 111 12.36 23.35 -1.98
C TYR A 111 11.51 22.32 -2.73
N PHE A 112 11.75 22.19 -4.02
CA PHE A 112 11.05 21.22 -4.85
C PHE A 112 11.33 19.79 -4.39
N PHE A 113 12.56 19.46 -4.05
CA PHE A 113 12.97 18.18 -3.50
C PHE A 113 12.25 17.86 -2.17
N ILE A 114 12.23 18.80 -1.22
CA ILE A 114 11.52 18.64 0.06
C ILE A 114 10.02 18.42 -0.17
N PHE A 115 9.42 19.17 -1.11
CA PHE A 115 8.01 18.99 -1.45
C PHE A 115 7.75 17.61 -2.07
N GLY A 116 8.65 17.09 -2.90
CA GLY A 116 8.57 15.73 -3.44
C GLY A 116 8.57 14.64 -2.34
N ILE A 117 9.44 14.81 -1.33
CA ILE A 117 9.47 13.90 -0.17
C ILE A 117 8.16 13.98 0.62
N LEU A 118 7.63 15.18 0.88
CA LEU A 118 6.34 15.35 1.56
C LEU A 118 5.21 14.69 0.76
N LEU A 119 5.19 14.89 -0.55
CA LEU A 119 4.20 14.27 -1.44
C LEU A 119 4.30 12.74 -1.39
N SER A 120 5.51 12.19 -1.44
CA SER A 120 5.78 10.75 -1.30
C SER A 120 5.22 10.20 0.03
N LEU A 121 5.46 10.91 1.13
CA LEU A 121 4.97 10.52 2.45
C LEU A 121 3.44 10.56 2.53
N VAL A 122 2.80 11.62 2.04
CA VAL A 122 1.35 11.75 2.01
C VAL A 122 0.69 10.65 1.17
N LEU A 123 1.25 10.37 -0.01
CA LEU A 123 0.75 9.29 -0.87
C LEU A 123 0.86 7.93 -0.18
N LYS A 124 1.95 7.69 0.55
CA LYS A 124 2.16 6.43 1.27
C LYS A 124 1.22 6.26 2.44
N LEU A 125 1.04 7.30 3.26
CA LEU A 125 0.08 7.28 4.36
C LEU A 125 -1.35 7.04 3.85
N LYS A 126 -1.69 7.65 2.71
CA LYS A 126 -2.99 7.44 2.07
C LYS A 126 -3.14 5.99 1.56
N GLU A 127 -2.09 5.40 0.98
CA GLU A 127 -2.10 4.00 0.55
C GLU A 127 -2.32 3.06 1.74
N GLU A 128 -1.58 3.26 2.85
CA GLU A 128 -1.72 2.47 4.07
C GLU A 128 -3.14 2.56 4.67
N ALA A 129 -3.70 3.77 4.74
CA ALA A 129 -5.06 3.97 5.23
C ALA A 129 -6.12 3.26 4.36
N TYR A 130 -5.94 3.28 3.03
CA TYR A 130 -6.82 2.55 2.13
C TYR A 130 -6.70 1.03 2.26
N GLU A 131 -5.49 0.51 2.47
CA GLU A 131 -5.28 -0.92 2.69
C GLU A 131 -5.95 -1.39 3.98
N GLU A 132 -5.84 -0.62 5.06
CA GLU A 132 -6.53 -0.89 6.33
C GLU A 132 -8.05 -0.91 6.15
N LEU A 133 -8.59 0.11 5.49
CA LEU A 133 -10.03 0.20 5.21
C LEU A 133 -10.52 -0.97 4.34
N GLU A 134 -9.74 -1.37 3.33
CA GLU A 134 -10.09 -2.51 2.47
C GLU A 134 -10.08 -3.83 3.25
N GLN A 135 -9.11 -4.02 4.15
CA GLN A 135 -9.06 -5.21 5.02
C GLN A 135 -10.24 -5.26 5.97
N GLU A 136 -10.61 -4.14 6.58
CA GLU A 136 -11.77 -4.03 7.48
C GLU A 136 -13.08 -4.30 6.72
N TYR A 137 -13.20 -3.76 5.51
CA TYR A 137 -14.37 -4.02 4.66
C TYR A 137 -14.47 -5.50 4.26
N ARG A 138 -13.35 -6.14 3.89
CA ARG A 138 -13.33 -7.58 3.58
C ARG A 138 -13.75 -8.41 4.79
N LYS A 139 -13.21 -8.12 5.97
CA LYS A 139 -13.57 -8.80 7.21
C LYS A 139 -15.06 -8.66 7.54
N THR A 140 -15.60 -7.44 7.47
CA THR A 140 -17.03 -7.18 7.72
C THR A 140 -17.92 -7.93 6.72
N ARG A 141 -17.51 -8.00 5.46
CA ARG A 141 -18.22 -8.74 4.42
C ARG A 141 -18.22 -10.25 4.67
N ASP A 142 -17.10 -10.79 5.11
CA ASP A 142 -16.99 -12.23 5.38
C ASP A 142 -17.77 -12.61 6.65
N ASP A 143 -17.71 -11.78 7.71
CA ASP A 143 -18.56 -11.91 8.90
C ASP A 143 -20.07 -11.86 8.56
N SER A 144 -20.45 -10.98 7.64
CA SER A 144 -21.84 -10.87 7.17
C SER A 144 -22.29 -12.12 6.41
N LYS A 145 -21.44 -12.70 5.58
CA LYS A 145 -21.73 -13.96 4.88
C LYS A 145 -21.90 -15.12 5.86
N GLU A 146 -21.03 -15.24 6.84
CA GLU A 146 -21.09 -16.27 7.85
C GLU A 146 -22.39 -16.17 8.65
N ARG A 147 -22.76 -14.96 9.09
CA ARG A 147 -24.05 -14.71 9.78
C ARG A 147 -25.25 -15.10 8.91
N ASN A 148 -25.22 -14.78 7.63
CA ASN A 148 -26.30 -15.16 6.72
C ASN A 148 -26.42 -16.68 6.58
N LEU A 149 -25.30 -17.41 6.47
CA LEU A 149 -25.31 -18.88 6.43
C LEU A 149 -25.89 -19.46 7.71
N LEU A 150 -25.47 -18.99 8.88
CA LEU A 150 -26.02 -19.42 10.17
C LEU A 150 -27.51 -19.13 10.30
N LEU A 151 -27.99 -17.98 9.80
CA LEU A 151 -29.41 -17.65 9.78
C LEU A 151 -30.19 -18.60 8.85
N HIS A 152 -29.67 -18.95 7.69
CA HIS A 152 -30.29 -19.91 6.79
C HIS A 152 -30.37 -21.32 7.40
N GLU A 153 -29.31 -21.76 8.05
CA GLU A 153 -29.28 -23.05 8.75
C GLU A 153 -30.30 -23.10 9.91
N LYS A 154 -30.35 -22.00 10.68
CA LYS A 154 -31.31 -21.88 11.78
C LYS A 154 -32.76 -21.84 11.27
N ASN A 155 -33.03 -21.11 10.21
CA ASN A 155 -34.36 -21.09 9.60
C ASN A 155 -34.76 -22.46 9.08
N ARG A 156 -33.85 -23.18 8.42
CA ARG A 156 -34.11 -24.56 7.96
C ARG A 156 -34.46 -25.48 9.12
N SER A 157 -33.67 -25.45 10.21
CA SER A 157 -33.93 -26.27 11.38
C SER A 157 -35.28 -25.94 12.06
N LEU A 158 -35.69 -24.66 12.04
CA LEU A 158 -36.99 -24.23 12.55
C LEU A 158 -38.16 -24.78 11.67
N ILE A 159 -38.01 -24.74 10.35
CA ILE A 159 -39.02 -25.31 9.42
C ILE A 159 -39.15 -26.80 9.63
N GLU A 160 -38.05 -27.54 9.69
CA GLU A 160 -38.07 -29.00 9.95
C GLU A 160 -38.75 -29.32 11.30
N LYS A 161 -38.55 -28.49 12.31
CA LYS A 161 -39.19 -28.66 13.62
C LYS A 161 -40.67 -28.37 13.56
N GLN A 162 -41.11 -27.34 12.86
CA GLN A 162 -42.52 -27.03 12.65
C GLN A 162 -43.24 -28.15 11.87
N ASP A 163 -42.62 -28.65 10.81
CA ASP A 163 -43.17 -29.74 10.02
C ASP A 163 -43.37 -31.02 10.88
N TYR A 164 -42.40 -31.32 11.76
CA TYR A 164 -42.51 -32.41 12.71
C TYR A 164 -43.66 -32.21 13.73
N GLU A 165 -43.79 -31.00 14.26
CA GLU A 165 -44.88 -30.65 15.19
C GLU A 165 -46.28 -30.78 14.52
N ILE A 166 -46.41 -30.31 13.29
CA ILE A 166 -47.64 -30.44 12.50
C ILE A 166 -47.97 -31.92 12.24
N TYR A 167 -46.95 -32.69 11.84
CA TYR A 167 -47.12 -34.13 11.60
C TYR A 167 -47.60 -34.88 12.87
N THR A 168 -46.96 -34.62 14.02
CA THR A 168 -47.33 -35.24 15.29
C THR A 168 -48.74 -34.84 15.75
N ALA A 169 -49.10 -33.56 15.61
CA ALA A 169 -50.45 -33.07 15.91
C ALA A 169 -51.50 -33.73 15.02
N THR A 170 -51.24 -33.90 13.74
CA THR A 170 -52.11 -34.57 12.78
C THR A 170 -52.33 -36.05 13.14
N LEU A 171 -51.26 -36.75 13.54
CA LEU A 171 -51.36 -38.14 14.01
C LEU A 171 -52.15 -38.25 15.29
N GLN A 172 -52.01 -37.38 16.25
CA GLN A 172 -52.76 -37.35 17.49
C GLN A 172 -54.26 -37.15 17.22
N GLU A 173 -54.62 -36.24 16.33
CA GLU A 173 -55.97 -35.95 15.95
C GLU A 173 -56.61 -37.16 15.21
N ARG A 174 -55.92 -37.80 14.29
CA ARG A 174 -56.36 -39.04 13.65
C ARG A 174 -56.62 -40.15 14.66
N ASN A 175 -55.74 -40.33 15.64
CA ASN A 175 -55.91 -41.31 16.71
C ASN A 175 -57.09 -40.98 17.63
N ARG A 176 -57.38 -39.70 17.87
CA ARG A 176 -58.54 -39.23 18.63
C ARG A 176 -59.84 -39.58 17.89
N ILE A 177 -59.90 -39.22 16.62
CA ILE A 177 -61.05 -39.50 15.77
C ILE A 177 -61.33 -41.03 15.70
N ALA A 178 -60.28 -41.83 15.53
CA ALA A 178 -60.43 -43.31 15.47
C ALA A 178 -60.87 -43.93 16.77
N ARG A 179 -60.85 -43.28 17.91
CA ARG A 179 -61.38 -43.78 19.21
C ARG A 179 -62.79 -43.31 19.47
N GLU A 180 -63.26 -42.28 18.80
CA GLU A 180 -64.60 -41.73 18.94
C GLU A 180 -65.65 -42.41 18.02
N ILE A 181 -65.15 -43.22 17.04
CA ILE A 181 -66.00 -44.07 16.16
C ILE A 181 -66.06 -45.49 16.71
#